data_d874de40edf765c4ba3e6073d9ebc96c
#
_entry.id   d874de40edf765c4ba3e6073d9ebc96c
#
_cell.length_a   1.000
_cell.length_b   1.000
_cell.length_c   1.000
_cell.angle_alpha   90.00
_cell.angle_beta   90.00
_cell.angle_gamma   90.00
#
_symmetry.space_group_name_H-M   'P 1'
#
loop_
_entity.id
_entity.type
_entity.pdbx_description
1 polymer ?
#
loop_
_entity_poly.entity_id
_entity_poly.type
_entity_poly.pdbx_seq_one_letter_code
_entity_poly.pdbx_strand_id
1 'polypeptide(L)'
;MNSFNQIWANISHSQGKIFSTKGGYKFRYQIKDNTITILPIIPNKVKYIKETISKSQIKSACKLIPIKKYSQLYHISKSPKSLYHIMT
;
A
#
# COMPACT_ATOMS: atom_id res chain seq x y z
N MET A 1 3.82 6.66 19.47
CA MET A 1 2.86 7.15 18.46
C MET A 1 3.56 7.26 17.11
N ASN A 2 3.02 6.62 16.09
CA ASN A 2 3.63 6.62 14.75
C ASN A 2 3.23 7.89 14.01
N SER A 3 4.20 8.74 13.75
CA SER A 3 3.97 9.93 12.93
C SER A 3 3.91 9.54 11.45
N PHE A 4 3.30 10.39 10.64
CA PHE A 4 3.27 10.20 9.20
C PHE A 4 4.70 10.08 8.63
N ASN A 5 5.63 10.91 9.11
CA ASN A 5 7.01 10.86 8.62
C ASN A 5 7.67 9.52 8.89
N GLN A 6 7.43 8.95 10.06
CA GLN A 6 7.95 7.63 10.41
C GLN A 6 7.36 6.55 9.51
N ILE A 7 6.05 6.59 9.28
CA ILE A 7 5.36 5.63 8.44
C ILE A 7 5.85 5.74 7.01
N TRP A 8 5.98 6.96 6.49
CA TRP A 8 6.47 7.16 5.13
C TRP A 8 7.91 6.67 4.96
N ALA A 9 8.75 6.90 5.97
CA ALA A 9 10.12 6.40 5.95
C ALA A 9 10.15 4.86 5.89
N ASN A 10 9.31 4.20 6.69
CA ASN A 10 9.23 2.73 6.69
C ASN A 10 8.75 2.21 5.35
N ILE A 11 7.77 2.86 4.74
CA ILE A 11 7.27 2.49 3.43
C ILE A 11 8.37 2.64 2.38
N SER A 12 9.12 3.74 2.45
CA SER A 12 10.23 3.97 1.52
C SER A 12 11.33 2.93 1.63
N HIS A 13 11.64 2.51 2.85
CA HIS A 13 12.66 1.48 3.08
C HIS A 13 12.23 0.09 2.63
N SER A 14 10.94 -0.13 2.52
CA SER A 14 10.41 -1.45 2.16
C SER A 14 10.14 -1.60 0.66
N GLN A 15 10.56 -0.64 -0.15
CA GLN A 15 10.42 -0.75 -1.60
C GLN A 15 11.10 -2.02 -2.12
N GLY A 16 10.44 -2.68 -3.05
CA GLY A 16 10.99 -3.88 -3.68
C GLY A 16 10.75 -5.17 -2.91
N LYS A 17 10.35 -5.09 -1.65
CA LYS A 17 9.99 -6.28 -0.89
C LYS A 17 8.68 -6.87 -1.41
N ILE A 18 8.58 -8.20 -1.34
CA ILE A 18 7.36 -8.89 -1.76
C ILE A 18 6.41 -8.98 -0.57
N PHE A 19 5.20 -8.47 -0.77
CA PHE A 19 4.12 -8.55 0.21
C PHE A 19 3.12 -9.62 -0.21
N SER A 20 2.54 -10.31 0.75
CA SER A 20 1.58 -11.36 0.46
C SER A 20 0.33 -11.14 1.31
N THR A 21 -0.83 -11.22 0.68
CA THR A 21 -2.12 -11.17 1.37
C THR A 21 -2.57 -12.57 1.75
N LYS A 22 -3.57 -12.66 2.61
CA LYS A 22 -4.14 -13.96 3.02
C LYS A 22 -4.67 -14.77 1.85
N GLY A 23 -5.14 -14.10 0.80
CA GLY A 23 -5.66 -14.78 -0.38
C GLY A 23 -4.61 -15.25 -1.35
N GLY A 24 -3.33 -15.11 -1.01
CA GLY A 24 -2.24 -15.51 -1.89
C GLY A 24 -1.85 -14.46 -2.92
N TYR A 25 -2.46 -13.31 -2.87
CA TYR A 25 -2.09 -12.21 -3.75
C TYR A 25 -0.73 -11.66 -3.32
N LYS A 26 0.22 -11.61 -4.25
CA LYS A 26 1.56 -11.10 -3.99
C LYS A 26 1.80 -9.84 -4.80
N PHE A 27 2.49 -8.89 -4.20
CA PHE A 27 2.82 -7.65 -4.87
C PHE A 27 4.10 -7.05 -4.27
N ARG A 28 4.69 -6.15 -5.02
CA ARG A 28 5.74 -5.26 -4.52
C ARG A 28 5.38 -3.86 -4.98
N TYR A 29 6.11 -2.86 -4.51
CA TYR A 29 5.83 -1.50 -4.92
C TYR A 29 7.11 -0.70 -5.05
N GLN A 30 7.02 0.39 -5.78
CA GLN A 30 8.07 1.38 -5.94
C GLN A 30 7.49 2.76 -5.72
N ILE A 31 8.31 3.68 -5.26
CA ILE A 31 7.89 5.07 -5.04
C ILE A 31 8.57 5.95 -6.06
N LYS A 32 7.77 6.77 -6.73
CA LYS A 32 8.26 7.76 -7.68
C LYS A 32 7.39 9.01 -7.55
N ASP A 33 8.02 10.18 -7.41
CA ASP A 33 7.31 11.45 -7.30
C ASP A 33 6.21 11.45 -6.23
N ASN A 34 6.56 10.92 -5.05
CA ASN A 34 5.64 10.82 -3.92
C ASN A 34 4.39 9.98 -4.21
N THR A 35 4.51 9.05 -5.16
CA THR A 35 3.44 8.13 -5.53
C THR A 35 3.94 6.71 -5.45
N ILE A 36 3.19 5.86 -4.75
CA ILE A 36 3.48 4.43 -4.66
C ILE A 36 2.82 3.76 -5.85
N THR A 37 3.61 3.03 -6.62
CA THR A 37 3.10 2.21 -7.72
C THR A 37 3.11 0.76 -7.29
N ILE A 38 1.95 0.13 -7.27
CA ILE A 38 1.81 -1.28 -6.91
C ILE A 38 2.11 -2.13 -8.12
N LEU A 39 3.01 -3.11 -7.94
CA LEU A 39 3.42 -4.01 -9.01
C LEU A 39 3.03 -5.43 -8.64
N PRO A 40 1.86 -5.90 -9.10
CA PRO A 40 1.42 -7.27 -8.80
C PRO A 40 2.40 -8.30 -9.35
N ILE A 41 2.61 -9.36 -8.59
CA ILE A 41 3.41 -10.51 -9.04
C ILE A 41 2.44 -11.59 -9.44
N ILE A 42 2.27 -11.76 -10.75
CA ILE A 42 1.30 -12.69 -11.31
C ILE A 42 2.04 -13.80 -12.04
N PRO A 43 1.90 -15.06 -11.60
CA PRO A 43 2.59 -16.18 -12.24
C PRO A 43 2.16 -16.41 -13.69
N ASN A 44 0.88 -16.16 -13.98
CA ASN A 44 0.35 -16.31 -15.34
C ASN A 44 -0.01 -14.93 -15.86
N LYS A 45 0.26 -14.70 -17.13
CA LYS A 45 -0.03 -13.42 -17.75
C LYS A 45 -1.52 -13.17 -17.78
N VAL A 46 -1.99 -12.47 -16.79
CA VAL A 46 -3.34 -11.96 -16.77
C VAL A 46 -3.25 -10.46 -16.86
N LYS A 47 -4.16 -9.87 -17.59
CA LYS A 47 -4.30 -8.44 -17.67
C LYS A 47 -4.48 -7.90 -16.26
N TYR A 48 -3.60 -7.04 -15.81
CA TYR A 48 -3.74 -6.42 -14.49
C TYR A 48 -3.80 -4.91 -14.63
N ILE A 49 -4.48 -4.28 -13.68
CA ILE A 49 -4.59 -2.83 -13.63
C ILE A 49 -3.49 -2.31 -12.70
N LYS A 50 -2.73 -1.35 -13.20
CA LYS A 50 -1.70 -0.70 -12.41
C LYS A 50 -2.36 0.13 -11.33
N GLU A 51 -2.03 -0.13 -10.09
CA GLU A 51 -2.57 0.58 -8.94
C GLU A 51 -1.55 1.58 -8.42
N THR A 52 -2.03 2.75 -8.02
CA THR A 52 -1.18 3.77 -7.43
C THR A 52 -1.80 4.31 -6.15
N ILE A 53 -0.93 4.69 -5.22
CA ILE A 53 -1.34 5.30 -3.95
C ILE A 53 -0.47 6.54 -3.75
N SER A 54 -1.11 7.69 -3.60
CA SER A 54 -0.37 8.94 -3.42
C SER A 54 0.08 9.11 -1.97
N LYS A 55 1.09 9.95 -1.77
CA LYS A 55 1.57 10.30 -0.43
C LYS A 55 0.46 10.92 0.42
N SER A 56 -0.41 11.72 -0.20
CA SER A 56 -1.53 12.33 0.53
C SER A 56 -2.56 11.29 0.98
N GLN A 57 -2.74 10.22 0.23
CA GLN A 57 -3.61 9.13 0.66
C GLN A 57 -3.04 8.41 1.87
N ILE A 58 -1.72 8.22 1.92
CA ILE A 58 -1.05 7.65 3.09
C ILE A 58 -1.24 8.58 4.29
N LYS A 59 -1.11 9.87 4.08
CA LYS A 59 -1.30 10.85 5.16
C LYS A 59 -2.71 10.79 5.73
N SER A 60 -3.71 10.67 4.86
CA SER A 60 -5.11 10.53 5.29
C SER A 60 -5.32 9.22 6.06
N ALA A 61 -4.71 8.13 5.58
CA ALA A 61 -4.83 6.84 6.26
C ALA A 61 -4.18 6.84 7.64
N CYS A 62 -3.10 7.61 7.82
CA CYS A 62 -2.44 7.72 9.12
C CYS A 62 -3.37 8.25 10.21
N LYS A 63 -4.36 9.04 9.84
CA LYS A 63 -5.34 9.57 10.80
C LYS A 63 -6.26 8.50 11.34
N LEU A 64 -6.31 7.33 10.71
CA LEU A 64 -7.18 6.23 11.10
C LEU A 64 -6.46 5.17 11.93
N ILE A 65 -5.19 5.36 12.21
CA ILE A 65 -4.41 4.41 13.01
C ILE A 65 -4.93 4.38 14.45
N PRO A 66 -5.15 3.17 15.04
CA PRO A 66 -4.84 1.86 14.50
C PRO A 66 -5.88 1.36 13.48
N ILE A 67 -5.40 0.87 12.35
CA ILE A 67 -6.27 0.34 11.29
C ILE A 67 -6.49 -1.14 11.55
N LYS A 68 -7.73 -1.51 11.85
CA LYS A 68 -8.06 -2.90 12.19
C LYS A 68 -8.53 -3.70 10.99
N LYS A 69 -9.13 -3.04 10.01
CA LYS A 69 -9.67 -3.69 8.82
C LYS A 69 -9.36 -2.84 7.60
N TYR A 70 -9.05 -3.49 6.49
CA TYR A 70 -8.78 -2.77 5.25
C TYR A 70 -10.02 -2.02 4.75
N SER A 71 -11.22 -2.42 5.16
CA SER A 71 -12.45 -1.71 4.78
C SER A 71 -12.47 -0.26 5.26
N GLN A 72 -11.71 0.06 6.30
CA GLN A 72 -11.59 1.44 6.76
C GLN A 72 -10.92 2.35 5.74
N LEU A 73 -10.24 1.76 4.76
CA LEU A 73 -9.47 2.48 3.76
C LEU A 73 -10.20 2.65 2.43
N TYR A 74 -11.43 2.13 2.31
CA TYR A 74 -12.18 2.21 1.06
C TYR A 74 -12.41 3.63 0.57
N HIS A 75 -12.57 4.57 1.47
CA HIS A 75 -12.83 5.97 1.12
C HIS A 75 -11.54 6.74 0.80
N ILE A 76 -10.40 6.13 1.06
CA ILE A 76 -9.10 6.80 0.90
C ILE A 76 -8.41 6.33 -0.38
N SER A 77 -8.51 5.04 -0.69
CA SER A 77 -7.78 4.46 -1.80
C SER A 77 -8.64 3.46 -2.55
N LYS A 78 -8.42 3.37 -3.86
CA LYS A 78 -9.01 2.32 -4.69
C LYS A 78 -8.34 0.97 -4.47
N SER A 79 -7.23 0.95 -3.73
CA SER A 79 -6.47 -0.26 -3.44
C SER A 79 -6.37 -0.46 -1.93
N PRO A 80 -7.50 -0.60 -1.22
CA PRO A 80 -7.48 -0.61 0.24
C PRO A 80 -6.73 -1.80 0.83
N LYS A 81 -6.78 -2.97 0.19
CA LYS A 81 -6.06 -4.14 0.67
C LYS A 81 -4.55 -3.95 0.59
N SER A 82 -4.07 -3.44 -0.54
CA SER A 82 -2.64 -3.17 -0.72
C SER A 82 -2.17 -2.10 0.25
N LEU A 83 -2.95 -1.03 0.39
CA LEU A 83 -2.64 0.06 1.31
C LEU A 83 -2.55 -0.47 2.75
N TYR A 84 -3.50 -1.30 3.16
CA TYR A 84 -3.50 -1.88 4.49
C TYR A 84 -2.22 -2.67 4.76
N HIS A 85 -1.81 -3.52 3.82
CA HIS A 85 -0.62 -4.34 3.99
C HIS A 85 0.67 -3.51 3.97
N ILE A 86 0.70 -2.44 3.19
CA ILE A 86 1.87 -1.56 3.15
C ILE A 86 2.03 -0.83 4.49
N MET A 87 0.93 -0.44 5.13
CA MET A 87 0.97 0.35 6.37
C MET A 87 1.10 -0.50 7.63
N THR A 88 0.82 -1.77 7.56
CA THR A 88 0.94 -2.67 8.70
C THR A 88 2.12 -3.60 8.53
#